data_602a4978c3a8ef23e47ab99da47a7925
#
_entry.id   602a4978c3a8ef23e47ab99da47a7925
#
_cell.length_a   1.000
_cell.length_b   1.000
_cell.length_c   1.000
_cell.angle_alpha   90.00
_cell.angle_beta   90.00
_cell.angle_gamma   90.00
#
_symmetry.space_group_name_H-M   'P 1'
#
loop_
_entity.id
_entity.type
_entity.pdbx_description
1 polymer ?
#
loop_
_entity_poly.entity_id
_entity_poly.type
_entity_poly.pdbx_seq_one_letter_code
_entity_poly.pdbx_strand_id
1 'polypeptide(L)'
;MERSLENVFNPRSVAVIGASEVPGKASERRTRSLLEGGYKGDVYLINPKRSELFGRKAYPSITEVEGEVDLVMIVVAPRFLTAAVADSVKMGAKGIIIITAGLG
;
A
#
# COMPACT_ATOMS: atom_id res chain seq x y z
N MET A 1 1.67 1.57 23.62
CA MET A 1 1.42 0.25 23.05
C MET A 1 0.04 0.11 22.43
N GLU A 2 -0.98 0.57 23.12
CA GLU A 2 -2.34 0.53 22.60
C GLU A 2 -2.49 1.32 21.32
N ARG A 3 -1.80 2.45 21.20
CA ARG A 3 -1.85 3.26 19.98
C ARG A 3 -1.29 2.54 18.77
N SER A 4 -0.24 1.72 18.98
CA SER A 4 0.34 0.97 17.87
C SER A 4 -0.62 -0.07 17.35
N LEU A 5 -1.35 -0.75 18.25
CA LEU A 5 -2.36 -1.72 17.86
C LEU A 5 -3.52 -1.03 17.16
N GLU A 6 -3.93 0.14 17.66
CA GLU A 6 -5.00 0.90 17.04
C GLU A 6 -4.65 1.31 15.62
N ASN A 7 -3.39 1.73 15.39
CA ASN A 7 -2.95 2.13 14.05
C ASN A 7 -2.92 0.96 13.07
N VAL A 8 -2.80 -0.27 13.58
CA VAL A 8 -2.85 -1.46 12.72
C VAL A 8 -4.29 -1.87 12.44
N PHE A 9 -5.17 -1.82 13.45
CA PHE A 9 -6.55 -2.25 13.31
C PHE A 9 -7.47 -1.15 12.76
N ASN A 10 -7.15 0.11 13.01
CA ASN A 10 -7.92 1.25 12.52
C ASN A 10 -6.99 2.29 11.92
N PRO A 11 -6.31 1.95 10.81
CA PRO A 11 -5.37 2.88 10.23
C PRO A 11 -6.08 4.12 9.68
N ARG A 12 -5.44 5.27 9.85
CA ARG A 12 -5.93 6.53 9.29
C ARG A 12 -5.48 6.70 7.85
N SER A 13 -4.45 5.97 7.46
CA SER A 13 -3.93 5.99 6.10
C SER A 13 -3.36 4.64 5.75
N VAL A 14 -3.51 4.25 4.50
CA VAL A 14 -2.99 2.99 3.97
C VAL A 14 -2.27 3.29 2.67
N ALA A 15 -1.04 2.81 2.54
CA ALA A 15 -0.33 2.85 1.29
C ALA A 15 -0.32 1.44 0.69
N VAL A 16 -0.54 1.34 -0.60
CA VAL A 16 -0.50 0.06 -1.32
C VAL A 16 0.70 0.10 -2.25
N ILE A 17 1.74 -0.65 -1.92
CA ILE A 17 2.92 -0.78 -2.77
C ILE A 17 2.65 -1.91 -3.75
N GLY A 18 2.76 -1.61 -5.04
CA GLY A 18 2.41 -2.56 -6.08
C GLY A 18 0.96 -2.42 -6.52
N ALA A 19 0.33 -1.28 -6.22
CA ALA A 19 -1.04 -1.01 -6.66
C ALA A 19 -1.15 -1.15 -8.18
N SER A 20 -2.27 -1.70 -8.65
CA SER A 20 -2.47 -1.97 -10.07
C SER A 20 -3.94 -1.87 -10.43
N GLU A 21 -4.20 -1.50 -11.69
CA GLU A 21 -5.53 -1.56 -12.28
C GLU A 21 -5.69 -2.76 -13.20
N VAL A 22 -4.65 -3.58 -13.37
CA VAL A 22 -4.69 -4.69 -14.31
C VAL A 22 -5.65 -5.77 -13.81
N PRO A 23 -6.77 -6.03 -14.52
CA PRO A 23 -7.76 -7.01 -14.06
C PRO A 23 -7.14 -8.39 -13.87
N GLY A 24 -7.60 -9.10 -12.86
CA GLY A 24 -7.16 -10.45 -12.57
C GLY A 24 -5.92 -10.56 -11.70
N LYS A 25 -5.21 -9.47 -11.48
CA LYS A 25 -4.06 -9.49 -10.57
C LYS A 25 -4.50 -9.36 -9.13
N ALA A 26 -3.76 -10.01 -8.22
CA ALA A 26 -4.04 -9.90 -6.80
C ALA A 26 -3.93 -8.45 -6.33
N SER A 27 -2.94 -7.71 -6.85
CA SER A 27 -2.75 -6.30 -6.50
C SER A 27 -3.94 -5.44 -6.94
N GLU A 28 -4.54 -5.75 -8.09
CA GLU A 28 -5.72 -5.03 -8.56
C GLU A 28 -6.91 -5.29 -7.63
N ARG A 29 -7.13 -6.55 -7.28
CA ARG A 29 -8.24 -6.91 -6.39
C ARG A 29 -8.09 -6.26 -5.02
N ARG A 30 -6.87 -6.26 -4.47
CA ARG A 30 -6.62 -5.65 -3.16
C ARG A 30 -6.81 -4.14 -3.21
N THR A 31 -6.30 -3.49 -4.26
CA THR A 31 -6.44 -2.04 -4.42
C THR A 31 -7.92 -1.68 -4.55
N ARG A 32 -8.64 -2.41 -5.40
CA ARG A 32 -10.06 -2.15 -5.60
C ARG A 32 -10.87 -2.36 -4.33
N SER A 33 -10.61 -3.45 -3.61
CA SER A 33 -11.31 -3.72 -2.35
C SER A 33 -11.12 -2.60 -1.35
N LEU A 34 -9.91 -2.05 -1.27
CA LEU A 34 -9.64 -0.96 -0.35
C LEU A 34 -10.39 0.30 -0.76
N LEU A 35 -10.39 0.62 -2.06
CA LEU A 35 -11.03 1.84 -2.55
C LEU A 35 -12.55 1.76 -2.53
N GLU A 36 -13.11 0.58 -2.81
CA GLU A 36 -14.57 0.39 -2.92
C GLU A 36 -15.20 -0.16 -1.65
N GLY A 37 -14.40 -0.64 -0.71
CA GLY A 37 -14.89 -1.33 0.48
C GLY A 37 -15.32 -0.44 1.63
N GLY A 38 -15.45 0.86 1.41
CA GLY A 38 -15.92 1.77 2.45
C GLY A 38 -14.85 2.30 3.39
N TYR A 39 -13.58 2.02 3.11
CA TYR A 39 -12.50 2.58 3.92
C TYR A 39 -12.50 4.10 3.78
N LYS A 40 -12.50 4.81 4.90
CA LYS A 40 -12.64 6.27 4.91
C LYS A 40 -11.35 7.04 5.12
N GLY A 41 -10.24 6.35 5.33
CA GLY A 41 -8.95 7.01 5.51
C GLY A 41 -8.31 7.36 4.18
N ASP A 42 -7.11 7.92 4.26
CA ASP A 42 -6.34 8.26 3.09
C ASP A 42 -5.72 7.02 2.47
N VAL A 43 -5.74 6.93 1.15
CA VAL A 43 -5.15 5.80 0.43
C VAL A 43 -4.09 6.35 -0.52
N TYR A 44 -2.88 5.83 -0.40
CA TYR A 44 -1.76 6.19 -1.26
C TYR A 44 -1.41 5.00 -2.15
N LEU A 45 -1.52 5.19 -3.45
CA LEU A 45 -1.24 4.14 -4.43
C LEU A 45 0.19 4.29 -4.92
N ILE A 46 0.98 3.24 -4.79
CA ILE A 46 2.40 3.26 -5.14
C ILE A 46 2.63 2.36 -6.34
N ASN A 47 3.10 2.94 -7.43
CA ASN A 47 3.42 2.19 -8.64
C ASN A 47 4.48 2.97 -9.42
N PRO A 48 5.67 2.40 -9.64
CA PRO A 48 6.77 3.11 -10.30
C PRO A 48 6.51 3.40 -11.79
N LYS A 49 5.54 2.73 -12.40
CA LYS A 49 5.27 2.85 -13.83
C LYS A 49 4.05 3.68 -14.19
N ARG A 50 3.24 4.06 -13.20
CA ARG A 50 2.00 4.78 -13.43
C ARG A 50 1.94 6.02 -12.56
N SER A 51 1.46 7.10 -13.12
CA SER A 51 1.26 8.33 -12.36
C SER A 51 -0.18 8.47 -11.87
N GLU A 52 -1.06 7.61 -12.36
CA GLU A 52 -2.47 7.63 -12.00
C GLU A 52 -3.03 6.22 -12.04
N LEU A 53 -3.84 5.86 -11.04
CA LEU A 53 -4.52 4.58 -10.96
C LEU A 53 -5.91 4.84 -10.40
N PHE A 54 -6.93 4.26 -11.02
CA PHE A 54 -8.33 4.41 -10.58
C PHE A 54 -8.74 5.88 -10.47
N GLY A 55 -8.22 6.73 -11.35
CA GLY A 55 -8.50 8.16 -11.32
C GLY A 55 -7.86 8.91 -10.17
N ARG A 56 -6.92 8.28 -9.46
CA ARG A 56 -6.21 8.88 -8.33
C ARG A 56 -4.74 8.99 -8.63
N LYS A 57 -4.08 9.94 -7.95
CA LYS A 57 -2.63 10.08 -8.08
C LYS A 57 -1.93 8.81 -7.61
N ALA A 58 -0.96 8.34 -8.38
CA ALA A 58 -0.08 7.27 -7.97
C ALA A 58 1.33 7.83 -7.78
N TYR A 59 2.03 7.30 -6.80
CA TYR A 59 3.38 7.75 -6.45
C TYR A 59 4.41 6.74 -6.93
N PRO A 60 5.55 7.16 -7.46
CA PRO A 60 6.57 6.21 -7.93
C PRO A 60 7.22 5.44 -6.78
N SER A 61 7.20 6.00 -5.58
CA SER A 61 7.76 5.38 -4.38
C SER A 61 7.01 5.88 -3.16
N ILE A 62 6.89 5.03 -2.16
CA ILE A 62 6.26 5.44 -0.90
C ILE A 62 7.04 6.59 -0.25
N THR A 63 8.33 6.70 -0.54
CA THR A 63 9.14 7.78 0.02
C THR A 63 8.73 9.17 -0.49
N GLU A 64 7.90 9.23 -1.52
CA GLU A 64 7.42 10.50 -2.05
C GLU A 64 6.07 10.92 -1.48
N VAL A 65 5.47 10.10 -0.65
CA VAL A 65 4.23 10.46 0.03
C VAL A 65 4.54 11.48 1.11
N GLU A 66 3.82 12.60 1.11
CA GLU A 66 4.07 13.68 2.05
C GLU A 66 3.39 13.50 3.40
N GLY A 67 2.39 12.66 3.49
CA GLY A 67 1.66 12.44 4.73
C GLY A 67 2.21 11.26 5.53
N GLU A 68 1.66 11.08 6.72
CA GLU A 68 1.98 9.91 7.51
C GLU A 68 1.26 8.70 6.96
N VAL A 69 1.91 7.54 7.06
CA VAL A 69 1.31 6.28 6.62
C VAL A 69 1.25 5.34 7.82
N ASP A 70 0.04 4.98 8.23
CA ASP A 70 -0.15 4.06 9.35
C ASP A 70 0.09 2.62 8.94
N LEU A 71 -0.51 2.20 7.84
CA LEU A 71 -0.42 0.81 7.39
C LEU A 71 0.08 0.77 5.95
N VAL A 72 1.01 -0.12 5.68
CA VAL A 72 1.49 -0.37 4.31
C VAL A 72 1.12 -1.78 3.92
N MET A 73 0.43 -1.90 2.80
CA MET A 73 0.11 -3.19 2.19
C MET A 73 1.06 -3.38 1.02
N ILE A 74 1.87 -4.42 1.06
CA ILE A 74 2.87 -4.70 0.02
C ILE A 74 2.42 -5.87 -0.82
N VAL A 75 2.19 -5.63 -2.11
CA VAL A 75 1.74 -6.65 -3.06
C VAL A 75 2.68 -6.61 -4.26
N VAL A 76 3.87 -7.16 -4.09
CA VAL A 76 4.90 -7.14 -5.12
C VAL A 76 5.52 -8.53 -5.28
N ALA A 77 6.22 -8.74 -6.39
CA ALA A 77 6.98 -9.96 -6.57
C ALA A 77 8.07 -10.05 -5.49
N PRO A 78 8.46 -11.27 -5.07
CA PRO A 78 9.43 -11.44 -3.99
C PRO A 78 10.73 -10.67 -4.17
N ARG A 79 11.20 -10.50 -5.40
CA ARG A 79 12.46 -9.79 -5.66
C ARG A 79 12.42 -8.30 -5.27
N PHE A 80 11.22 -7.74 -5.15
CA PHE A 80 11.05 -6.33 -4.78
C PHE A 80 10.71 -6.15 -3.31
N LEU A 81 10.53 -7.24 -2.57
CA LEU A 81 10.01 -7.18 -1.22
C LEU A 81 10.94 -6.46 -0.25
N THR A 82 12.22 -6.78 -0.30
CA THR A 82 13.19 -6.19 0.63
C THR A 82 13.22 -4.68 0.54
N ALA A 83 13.25 -4.14 -0.68
CA ALA A 83 13.25 -2.70 -0.89
C ALA A 83 11.94 -2.07 -0.41
N ALA A 84 10.81 -2.73 -0.67
CA ALA A 84 9.51 -2.21 -0.26
C ALA A 84 9.40 -2.14 1.26
N VAL A 85 9.87 -3.17 1.96
CA VAL A 85 9.86 -3.17 3.42
C VAL A 85 10.77 -2.08 3.96
N ALA A 86 11.97 -1.96 3.41
CA ALA A 86 12.92 -0.94 3.86
C ALA A 86 12.35 0.47 3.69
N ASP A 87 11.73 0.74 2.55
CA ASP A 87 11.13 2.06 2.29
C ASP A 87 9.95 2.32 3.23
N SER A 88 9.15 1.29 3.53
CA SER A 88 8.01 1.43 4.44
C SER A 88 8.47 1.76 5.85
N VAL A 89 9.53 1.10 6.32
CA VAL A 89 10.10 1.38 7.63
C VAL A 89 10.66 2.79 7.68
N LYS A 90 11.35 3.19 6.62
CA LYS A 90 11.90 4.54 6.52
C LYS A 90 10.83 5.62 6.63
N MET A 91 9.65 5.34 6.08
CA MET A 91 8.51 6.27 6.13
C MET A 91 7.77 6.25 7.46
N GLY A 92 8.19 5.42 8.40
CA GLY A 92 7.58 5.37 9.71
C GLY A 92 6.27 4.62 9.77
N ALA A 93 6.06 3.65 8.87
CA ALA A 93 4.84 2.85 8.89
C ALA A 93 4.66 2.16 10.24
N LYS A 94 3.42 2.18 10.75
CA LYS A 94 3.09 1.56 12.04
C LYS A 94 2.85 0.07 11.89
N GLY A 95 2.40 -0.35 10.71
CA GLY A 95 2.18 -1.76 10.41
C GLY A 95 2.45 -2.04 8.95
N ILE A 96 2.84 -3.28 8.65
CA ILE A 96 3.12 -3.72 7.30
C ILE A 96 2.44 -5.06 7.08
N ILE A 97 1.63 -5.15 6.04
CA ILE A 97 1.01 -6.40 5.60
C ILE A 97 1.65 -6.79 4.29
N ILE A 98 2.20 -8.00 4.25
CA ILE A 98 2.84 -8.51 3.04
C ILE A 98 1.94 -9.55 2.40
N ILE A 99 1.59 -9.31 1.14
CA ILE A 99 0.81 -10.23 0.34
C ILE A 99 1.72 -10.69 -0.79
N THR A 100 2.11 -11.96 -0.75
CA THR A 100 3.05 -12.49 -1.73
C THR A 100 2.34 -12.72 -3.06
N ALA A 101 2.47 -11.75 -3.96
CA ALA A 101 1.95 -11.88 -5.30
C ALA A 101 2.80 -12.87 -6.09
N GLY A 102 2.15 -13.67 -6.90
CA GLY A 102 2.86 -14.61 -7.75
C GLY A 102 3.12 -15.98 -7.16
N LEU A 103 2.61 -16.25 -5.98
CA LEU A 103 2.67 -17.58 -5.41
C LEU A 103 1.46 -18.43 -5.77
N GLY A 104 0.50 -17.81 -6.40
CA GLY A 104 -0.74 -18.50 -6.75
C GLY A 104 -0.70 -19.20 -8.05
#